data_d307bbd4d9acdfc3682f870f1a881ba3
#
_entry.id   d307bbd4d9acdfc3682f870f1a881ba3
#
_cell.length_a   1.000
_cell.length_b   1.000
_cell.length_c   1.000
_cell.angle_alpha   90.00
_cell.angle_beta   90.00
_cell.angle_gamma   90.00
#
_symmetry.space_group_name_H-M   'P 1'
#
loop_
_entity.id
_entity.type
_entity.pdbx_description
1 polymer ?
#
loop_
_entity_poly.entity_id
_entity_poly.type
_entity_poly.pdbx_seq_one_letter_code
_entity_poly.pdbx_strand_id
1 'polypeptide(L)'
;MTVQTDKRPAAIRVVIPFVFRHWLQQPGRAAIVAGGLLGATAADLFMPIFSGRLVDALTLGASDAAARHAAFVAFGGIVALGLMSMVLRLTGLQAIVPFTLKTMSDVSRDAFARVQRFSTDWHANSFAGSTVRKVTRGMWALDLLNDTILMALLPSLLVLVGSMVLLGLHWPVLGAVIAVGTVIYVSMTMAFSVNYIAPAARVSNAWDTKVGGTLADALTCNAVVKSFGAEAREDARLAGVIGRWRTRVRRTWYRYNYTSTAQLVVLLCFRGSVIGGAILLWIAGRATPGDVTYVLTSYYIIHAYLRDVGMHINNLQRSVNDMEELVAIHGEPIGIADAPDAKPIDIQGGRIVFDDVTFHYGGHRAPLYDGLSVEIRAGERVGLVGRSGSGKTTFVKLVQRLYDVSGGKILIDGQDIAQATQHSLRSQIAIVQQEPILFHRTLAENIAYGRPGASMAAIEQAARLANAHDFILRLPKGYGTLVGERGVKLSGGERQRVALARAFLADAPVLILDEATSSLDSESEGLIQQAMERLMKGRTSIVIAHRLS
;
A
#
# COMPACT_ATOMS: atom_id res chain seq x y z
N MET A 1 -20.50 16.32 -14.34
CA MET A 1 -19.25 16.03 -13.64
C MET A 1 -18.12 16.17 -14.64
N THR A 2 -17.54 17.34 -14.73
CA THR A 2 -16.36 17.68 -15.53
C THR A 2 -15.17 17.00 -14.88
N VAL A 3 -14.57 16.04 -15.59
CA VAL A 3 -13.28 15.42 -15.20
C VAL A 3 -12.25 16.54 -15.29
N GLN A 4 -11.87 17.10 -14.16
CA GLN A 4 -10.64 17.88 -14.05
C GLN A 4 -9.50 16.95 -14.43
N THR A 5 -8.90 17.18 -15.59
CA THR A 5 -7.60 16.61 -15.97
C THR A 5 -6.54 17.30 -15.12
N ASP A 6 -6.43 16.85 -13.87
CA ASP A 6 -5.34 17.18 -13.01
C ASP A 6 -4.06 16.66 -13.69
N LYS A 7 -3.14 17.56 -14.01
CA LYS A 7 -1.80 17.23 -14.57
C LYS A 7 -0.96 16.61 -13.46
N ARG A 8 -1.34 15.39 -13.00
CA ARG A 8 -0.47 14.63 -12.11
C ARG A 8 0.84 14.36 -12.85
N PRO A 9 2.00 14.57 -12.22
CA PRO A 9 3.27 14.14 -12.80
C PRO A 9 3.14 12.67 -13.16
N ALA A 10 3.71 12.27 -14.30
CA ALA A 10 3.61 10.87 -14.71
C ALA A 10 4.02 10.00 -13.52
N ALA A 11 3.17 9.04 -13.12
CA ALA A 11 3.34 8.21 -11.91
C ALA A 11 4.78 7.66 -11.77
N ILE A 12 5.40 7.32 -12.90
CA ILE A 12 6.77 6.84 -12.98
C ILE A 12 7.79 7.83 -12.38
N ARG A 13 7.56 9.16 -12.53
CA ARG A 13 8.46 10.20 -12.01
C ARG A 13 8.42 10.34 -10.49
N VAL A 14 7.38 9.82 -9.85
CA VAL A 14 7.21 9.89 -8.40
C VAL A 14 7.55 8.54 -7.78
N VAL A 15 7.10 7.44 -8.38
CA VAL A 15 7.27 6.08 -7.86
C VAL A 15 8.73 5.60 -7.96
N ILE A 16 9.39 5.79 -9.10
CA ILE A 16 10.76 5.28 -9.27
C ILE A 16 11.75 5.91 -8.29
N PRO A 17 11.80 7.25 -8.09
CA PRO A 17 12.67 7.84 -7.07
C PRO A 17 12.32 7.39 -5.65
N PHE A 18 11.03 7.20 -5.35
CA PHE A 18 10.58 6.68 -4.05
C PHE A 18 11.14 5.28 -3.77
N VAL A 19 11.02 4.37 -4.72
CA VAL A 19 11.54 2.99 -4.60
C VAL A 19 13.07 3.00 -4.52
N PHE A 20 13.72 3.77 -5.37
CA PHE A 20 15.19 3.88 -5.39
C PHE A 20 15.76 4.41 -4.06
N ARG A 21 15.07 5.35 -3.42
CA ARG A 21 15.42 5.82 -2.07
C ARG A 21 15.41 4.69 -1.05
N HIS A 22 14.45 3.77 -1.11
CA HIS A 22 14.39 2.61 -0.23
C HIS A 22 15.48 1.57 -0.56
N TRP A 23 15.84 1.40 -1.84
CA TRP A 23 16.97 0.56 -2.23
C TRP A 23 18.29 1.08 -1.64
N LEU A 24 18.49 2.40 -1.65
CA LEU A 24 19.68 3.03 -1.05
C LEU A 24 19.78 2.87 0.48
N GLN A 25 18.69 2.52 1.16
CA GLN A 25 18.73 2.17 2.58
C GLN A 25 19.34 0.77 2.83
N GLN A 26 19.49 -0.03 1.77
CA GLN A 26 20.04 -1.39 1.82
C GLN A 26 21.11 -1.59 0.71
N PRO A 27 22.17 -0.75 0.65
CA PRO A 27 23.07 -0.72 -0.51
C PRO A 27 23.81 -2.04 -0.73
N GLY A 28 24.21 -2.73 0.34
CA GLY A 28 24.90 -4.02 0.25
C GLY A 28 24.01 -5.11 -0.36
N ARG A 29 22.75 -5.22 0.05
CA ARG A 29 21.81 -6.19 -0.52
C ARG A 29 21.48 -5.86 -1.97
N ALA A 30 21.22 -4.58 -2.27
CA ALA A 30 20.97 -4.12 -3.64
C ALA A 30 22.14 -4.46 -4.57
N ALA A 31 23.38 -4.27 -4.12
CA ALA A 31 24.59 -4.61 -4.87
C ALA A 31 24.72 -6.13 -5.12
N ILE A 32 24.42 -6.97 -4.13
CA ILE A 32 24.45 -8.43 -4.28
C ILE A 32 23.36 -8.89 -5.27
N VAL A 33 22.15 -8.35 -5.19
CA VAL A 33 21.06 -8.67 -6.13
C VAL A 33 21.45 -8.26 -7.55
N ALA A 34 21.83 -7.00 -7.75
CA ALA A 34 22.19 -6.49 -9.06
C ALA A 34 23.44 -7.19 -9.61
N GLY A 35 24.49 -7.33 -8.81
CA GLY A 35 25.72 -8.00 -9.20
C GLY A 35 25.54 -9.48 -9.51
N GLY A 36 24.75 -10.19 -8.71
CA GLY A 36 24.43 -11.61 -8.92
C GLY A 36 23.64 -11.82 -10.22
N LEU A 37 22.55 -11.07 -10.42
CA LEU A 37 21.68 -11.24 -11.60
C LEU A 37 22.34 -10.72 -12.88
N LEU A 38 22.98 -9.56 -12.86
CA LEU A 38 23.67 -9.01 -14.03
C LEU A 38 24.95 -9.82 -14.34
N GLY A 39 25.68 -10.26 -13.31
CA GLY A 39 26.86 -11.12 -13.50
C GLY A 39 26.50 -12.47 -14.11
N ALA A 40 25.41 -13.11 -13.66
CA ALA A 40 24.89 -14.33 -14.27
C ALA A 40 24.52 -14.11 -15.74
N THR A 41 23.81 -13.01 -16.02
CA THR A 41 23.42 -12.65 -17.39
C THR A 41 24.62 -12.34 -18.28
N ALA A 42 25.66 -11.70 -17.74
CA ALA A 42 26.92 -11.46 -18.45
C ALA A 42 27.62 -12.80 -18.78
N ALA A 43 27.67 -13.75 -17.85
CA ALA A 43 28.23 -15.07 -18.11
C ALA A 43 27.47 -15.80 -19.24
N ASP A 44 26.12 -15.75 -19.22
CA ASP A 44 25.29 -16.33 -20.26
C ASP A 44 25.56 -15.68 -21.64
N LEU A 45 25.86 -14.38 -21.68
CA LEU A 45 26.16 -13.62 -22.90
C LEU A 45 27.46 -14.07 -23.59
N PHE A 46 28.44 -14.55 -22.83
CA PHE A 46 29.72 -15.05 -23.37
C PHE A 46 29.67 -16.53 -23.76
N MET A 47 28.68 -17.30 -23.33
CA MET A 47 28.55 -18.71 -23.62
C MET A 47 28.50 -19.05 -25.14
N PRO A 48 27.81 -18.29 -26.00
CA PRO A 48 27.79 -18.50 -27.46
C PRO A 48 29.18 -18.48 -28.12
N ILE A 49 30.11 -17.66 -27.61
CA ILE A 49 31.48 -17.57 -28.16
C ILE A 49 32.20 -18.92 -28.03
N PHE A 50 32.10 -19.53 -26.85
CA PHE A 50 32.70 -20.85 -26.62
C PHE A 50 31.97 -21.97 -27.38
N SER A 51 30.64 -21.85 -27.58
CA SER A 51 29.89 -22.77 -28.44
C SER A 51 30.36 -22.73 -29.89
N GLY A 52 30.62 -21.53 -30.43
CA GLY A 52 31.20 -21.35 -31.75
C GLY A 52 32.60 -21.96 -31.87
N ARG A 53 33.51 -21.65 -30.90
CA ARG A 53 34.85 -22.20 -30.85
C ARG A 53 34.88 -23.75 -30.76
N LEU A 54 33.93 -24.33 -30.02
CA LEU A 54 33.79 -25.78 -29.93
C LEU A 54 33.46 -26.40 -31.30
N VAL A 55 32.49 -25.80 -32.04
CA VAL A 55 32.14 -26.29 -33.38
C VAL A 55 33.30 -26.14 -34.36
N ASP A 56 34.00 -25.04 -34.37
CA ASP A 56 35.19 -24.85 -35.21
C ASP A 56 36.28 -25.90 -34.91
N ALA A 57 36.55 -26.16 -33.63
CA ALA A 57 37.51 -27.20 -33.25
C ALA A 57 37.09 -28.61 -33.71
N LEU A 58 35.78 -28.91 -33.64
CA LEU A 58 35.26 -30.21 -34.12
C LEU A 58 35.32 -30.35 -35.65
N THR A 59 35.22 -29.27 -36.44
CA THR A 59 35.31 -29.31 -37.90
C THR A 59 36.74 -29.63 -38.40
N LEU A 60 37.78 -29.38 -37.61
CA LEU A 60 39.15 -29.70 -37.92
C LEU A 60 39.45 -31.21 -37.81
N GLY A 61 38.59 -31.96 -37.16
CA GLY A 61 38.64 -33.42 -37.07
C GLY A 61 39.35 -33.92 -35.81
N ALA A 62 38.94 -35.13 -35.36
CA ALA A 62 39.41 -35.73 -34.12
C ALA A 62 40.87 -36.23 -34.14
N SER A 63 41.48 -36.35 -35.31
CA SER A 63 42.86 -36.78 -35.49
C SER A 63 43.89 -35.70 -35.11
N ASP A 64 43.52 -34.42 -35.20
CA ASP A 64 44.40 -33.31 -34.84
C ASP A 64 44.43 -33.09 -33.32
N ALA A 65 45.64 -33.15 -32.75
CA ALA A 65 45.85 -32.95 -31.32
C ALA A 65 45.52 -31.51 -30.88
N ALA A 66 45.79 -30.48 -31.73
CA ALA A 66 45.47 -29.09 -31.46
C ALA A 66 43.96 -28.87 -31.46
N ALA A 67 43.24 -29.49 -32.41
CA ALA A 67 41.77 -29.44 -32.47
C ALA A 67 41.10 -30.07 -31.24
N ARG A 68 41.60 -31.24 -30.79
CA ARG A 68 41.11 -31.84 -29.55
C ARG A 68 41.34 -30.93 -28.32
N HIS A 69 42.53 -30.35 -28.20
CA HIS A 69 42.81 -29.42 -27.10
C HIS A 69 41.88 -28.20 -27.15
N ALA A 70 41.71 -27.57 -28.30
CA ALA A 70 40.79 -26.45 -28.48
C ALA A 70 39.33 -26.80 -28.14
N ALA A 71 38.88 -28.02 -28.51
CA ALA A 71 37.53 -28.50 -28.17
C ALA A 71 37.34 -28.66 -26.66
N PHE A 72 38.33 -29.25 -25.95
CA PHE A 72 38.26 -29.38 -24.48
C PHE A 72 38.32 -28.04 -23.77
N VAL A 73 39.11 -27.06 -24.26
CA VAL A 73 39.18 -25.70 -23.71
C VAL A 73 37.83 -25.00 -23.91
N ALA A 74 37.22 -25.11 -25.09
CA ALA A 74 35.90 -24.54 -25.37
C ALA A 74 34.83 -25.17 -24.50
N PHE A 75 34.81 -26.48 -24.39
CA PHE A 75 33.91 -27.23 -23.49
C PHE A 75 34.07 -26.79 -22.03
N GLY A 76 35.33 -26.72 -21.55
CA GLY A 76 35.64 -26.22 -20.20
C GLY A 76 35.13 -24.81 -19.96
N GLY A 77 35.25 -23.92 -20.96
CA GLY A 77 34.71 -22.56 -20.93
C GLY A 77 33.18 -22.53 -20.81
N ILE A 78 32.47 -23.37 -21.55
CA ILE A 78 30.99 -23.49 -21.46
C ILE A 78 30.59 -23.93 -20.04
N VAL A 79 31.25 -24.97 -19.51
CA VAL A 79 30.96 -25.51 -18.17
C VAL A 79 31.26 -24.45 -17.08
N ALA A 80 32.44 -23.80 -17.19
CA ALA A 80 32.84 -22.78 -16.21
C ALA A 80 31.88 -21.58 -16.19
N LEU A 81 31.50 -21.05 -17.38
CA LEU A 81 30.53 -19.97 -17.49
C LEU A 81 29.15 -20.40 -16.99
N GLY A 82 28.72 -21.62 -17.30
CA GLY A 82 27.45 -22.17 -16.83
C GLY A 82 27.40 -22.30 -15.30
N LEU A 83 28.45 -22.82 -14.69
CA LEU A 83 28.60 -22.90 -13.23
C LEU A 83 28.64 -21.50 -12.60
N MET A 84 29.38 -20.57 -13.19
CA MET A 84 29.45 -19.18 -12.73
C MET A 84 28.08 -18.50 -12.80
N SER A 85 27.38 -18.63 -13.94
CA SER A 85 26.01 -18.12 -14.11
C SER A 85 25.06 -18.71 -13.06
N MET A 86 25.11 -20.03 -12.84
CA MET A 86 24.28 -20.69 -11.85
C MET A 86 24.53 -20.14 -10.43
N VAL A 87 25.80 -20.05 -10.00
CA VAL A 87 26.15 -19.56 -8.66
C VAL A 87 25.76 -18.11 -8.49
N LEU A 88 26.07 -17.24 -9.45
CA LEU A 88 25.72 -15.82 -9.41
C LEU A 88 24.21 -15.61 -9.42
N ARG A 89 23.48 -16.38 -10.24
CA ARG A 89 22.01 -16.33 -10.27
C ARG A 89 21.41 -16.77 -8.95
N LEU A 90 21.90 -17.87 -8.37
CA LEU A 90 21.44 -18.35 -7.07
C LEU A 90 21.68 -17.31 -5.97
N THR A 91 22.87 -16.70 -5.91
CA THR A 91 23.19 -15.66 -4.93
C THR A 91 22.28 -14.43 -5.09
N GLY A 92 22.04 -13.99 -6.34
CA GLY A 92 21.11 -12.91 -6.64
C GLY A 92 19.68 -13.22 -6.22
N LEU A 93 19.16 -14.41 -6.55
CA LEU A 93 17.83 -14.87 -6.18
C LEU A 93 17.65 -15.04 -4.66
N GLN A 94 18.66 -15.54 -3.95
CA GLN A 94 18.61 -15.63 -2.49
C GLN A 94 18.66 -14.26 -1.82
N ALA A 95 19.37 -13.30 -2.41
CA ALA A 95 19.48 -11.95 -1.88
C ALA A 95 18.23 -11.08 -2.15
N ILE A 96 17.50 -11.30 -3.27
CA ILE A 96 16.31 -10.49 -3.61
C ILE A 96 15.18 -10.71 -2.61
N VAL A 97 15.04 -11.92 -2.06
CA VAL A 97 13.96 -12.23 -1.10
C VAL A 97 14.03 -11.35 0.15
N PRO A 98 15.12 -11.36 0.96
CA PRO A 98 15.20 -10.51 2.14
C PRO A 98 15.27 -9.01 1.77
N PHE A 99 15.80 -8.66 0.61
CA PHE A 99 15.82 -7.30 0.10
C PHE A 99 14.39 -6.76 -0.14
N THR A 100 13.58 -7.49 -0.88
CA THR A 100 12.20 -7.10 -1.21
C THR A 100 11.31 -7.13 0.03
N LEU A 101 11.37 -8.19 0.84
CA LEU A 101 10.56 -8.30 2.07
C LEU A 101 10.84 -7.17 3.05
N LYS A 102 12.11 -6.79 3.23
CA LYS A 102 12.44 -5.64 4.08
C LYS A 102 11.88 -4.34 3.52
N THR A 103 12.05 -4.09 2.23
CA THR A 103 11.51 -2.88 1.58
C THR A 103 9.98 -2.83 1.70
N MET A 104 9.27 -3.94 1.45
CA MET A 104 7.82 -4.04 1.64
C MET A 104 7.41 -3.75 3.08
N SER A 105 8.14 -4.29 4.04
CA SER A 105 7.89 -4.10 5.47
C SER A 105 8.09 -2.64 5.89
N ASP A 106 9.18 -2.02 5.47
CA ASP A 106 9.50 -0.63 5.79
C ASP A 106 8.45 0.33 5.19
N VAL A 107 8.13 0.16 3.90
CA VAL A 107 7.09 0.97 3.22
C VAL A 107 5.71 0.80 3.85
N SER A 108 5.33 -0.43 4.23
CA SER A 108 4.03 -0.67 4.88
C SER A 108 3.96 -0.03 6.28
N ARG A 109 5.06 -0.12 7.05
CA ARG A 109 5.15 0.48 8.38
C ARG A 109 5.08 2.01 8.29
N ASP A 110 5.82 2.60 7.35
CA ASP A 110 5.83 4.04 7.14
C ASP A 110 4.46 4.55 6.69
N ALA A 111 3.81 3.85 5.76
CA ALA A 111 2.45 4.18 5.33
C ALA A 111 1.45 4.09 6.50
N PHE A 112 1.51 3.01 7.30
CA PHE A 112 0.65 2.86 8.46
C PHE A 112 0.88 3.98 9.50
N ALA A 113 2.15 4.25 9.84
CA ALA A 113 2.52 5.31 10.77
C ALA A 113 2.03 6.69 10.32
N ARG A 114 2.03 6.93 8.99
CA ARG A 114 1.56 8.18 8.42
C ARG A 114 0.03 8.27 8.42
N VAL A 115 -0.66 7.21 8.00
CA VAL A 115 -2.13 7.16 8.01
C VAL A 115 -2.68 7.38 9.42
N GLN A 116 -2.06 6.80 10.45
CA GLN A 116 -2.47 7.02 11.84
C GLN A 116 -2.34 8.48 12.32
N ARG A 117 -1.52 9.29 11.66
CA ARG A 117 -1.28 10.70 12.00
C ARG A 117 -2.10 11.69 11.16
N PHE A 118 -2.86 11.23 10.18
CA PHE A 118 -3.74 12.11 9.41
C PHE A 118 -4.85 12.69 10.27
N SER A 119 -5.35 13.86 9.84
CA SER A 119 -6.42 14.56 10.53
C SER A 119 -7.72 13.74 10.60
N THR A 120 -8.56 14.07 11.57
CA THR A 120 -9.90 13.47 11.72
C THR A 120 -10.75 13.67 10.46
N ASP A 121 -10.63 14.82 9.78
CA ASP A 121 -11.33 15.08 8.51
C ASP A 121 -10.88 14.16 7.40
N TRP A 122 -9.58 13.89 7.32
CA TRP A 122 -9.07 12.94 6.33
C TRP A 122 -9.69 11.55 6.55
N HIS A 123 -9.76 11.09 7.80
CA HIS A 123 -10.36 9.80 8.14
C HIS A 123 -11.87 9.78 7.90
N ALA A 124 -12.59 10.88 8.18
CA ALA A 124 -14.02 11.00 7.92
C ALA A 124 -14.36 10.97 6.42
N ASN A 125 -13.48 11.55 5.58
CA ASN A 125 -13.65 11.59 4.12
C ASN A 125 -13.02 10.39 3.41
N SER A 126 -12.27 9.54 4.12
CA SER A 126 -11.56 8.38 3.56
C SER A 126 -12.22 7.09 4.00
N PHE A 127 -12.54 6.22 3.04
CA PHE A 127 -13.07 4.91 3.35
C PHE A 127 -11.94 3.98 3.80
N ALA A 128 -12.00 3.47 5.05
CA ALA A 128 -10.94 2.65 5.65
C ALA A 128 -10.55 1.44 4.80
N GLY A 129 -11.54 0.71 4.26
CA GLY A 129 -11.28 -0.43 3.36
C GLY A 129 -10.59 -0.04 2.05
N SER A 130 -10.78 1.19 1.56
CA SER A 130 -10.02 1.71 0.41
C SER A 130 -8.57 1.98 0.79
N THR A 131 -8.33 2.60 1.94
CA THR A 131 -6.98 2.88 2.44
C THR A 131 -6.17 1.61 2.68
N VAL A 132 -6.77 0.60 3.31
CA VAL A 132 -6.15 -0.73 3.48
C VAL A 132 -5.78 -1.32 2.13
N ARG A 133 -6.69 -1.28 1.15
CA ARG A 133 -6.40 -1.80 -0.21
C ARG A 133 -5.28 -1.04 -0.91
N LYS A 134 -5.20 0.30 -0.76
CA LYS A 134 -4.11 1.10 -1.34
C LYS A 134 -2.75 0.69 -0.76
N VAL A 135 -2.66 0.52 0.55
CA VAL A 135 -1.42 0.10 1.22
C VAL A 135 -1.04 -1.33 0.81
N THR A 136 -1.96 -2.30 0.89
CA THR A 136 -1.66 -3.71 0.58
C THR A 136 -1.37 -3.91 -0.90
N ARG A 137 -2.11 -3.26 -1.81
CA ARG A 137 -1.86 -3.32 -3.25
C ARG A 137 -0.51 -2.71 -3.60
N GLY A 138 -0.19 -1.54 -3.05
CA GLY A 138 1.09 -0.87 -3.26
C GLY A 138 2.28 -1.70 -2.74
N MET A 139 2.10 -2.40 -1.61
CA MET A 139 3.10 -3.32 -1.07
C MET A 139 3.41 -4.47 -2.06
N TRP A 140 2.39 -5.14 -2.61
CA TRP A 140 2.58 -6.20 -3.61
C TRP A 140 3.03 -5.66 -4.97
N ALA A 141 2.64 -4.45 -5.32
CA ALA A 141 3.13 -3.79 -6.52
C ALA A 141 4.64 -3.48 -6.43
N LEU A 142 5.17 -3.21 -5.24
CA LEU A 142 6.60 -3.05 -5.01
C LEU A 142 7.38 -4.33 -5.31
N ASP A 143 6.86 -5.49 -4.90
CA ASP A 143 7.43 -6.80 -5.23
C ASP A 143 7.51 -6.99 -6.75
N LEU A 144 6.37 -6.84 -7.43
CA LEU A 144 6.31 -6.91 -8.89
C LEU A 144 7.25 -5.91 -9.58
N LEU A 145 7.42 -4.71 -9.01
CA LEU A 145 8.30 -3.67 -9.56
C LEU A 145 9.78 -4.07 -9.42
N ASN A 146 10.18 -4.59 -8.25
CA ASN A 146 11.52 -5.07 -7.99
C ASN A 146 11.88 -6.20 -8.97
N ASP A 147 11.02 -7.21 -9.08
CA ASP A 147 11.20 -8.32 -10.02
C ASP A 147 11.29 -7.84 -11.47
N THR A 148 10.37 -6.96 -11.86
CA THR A 148 10.35 -6.43 -13.23
C THR A 148 11.62 -5.65 -13.56
N ILE A 149 12.15 -4.83 -12.65
CA ILE A 149 13.36 -4.05 -12.91
C ILE A 149 14.60 -4.93 -12.79
N LEU A 150 14.78 -5.63 -11.66
CA LEU A 150 16.04 -6.30 -11.33
C LEU A 150 16.21 -7.65 -12.02
N MET A 151 15.12 -8.42 -12.18
CA MET A 151 15.18 -9.77 -12.77
C MET A 151 14.86 -9.80 -14.27
N ALA A 152 14.18 -8.76 -14.79
CA ALA A 152 13.73 -8.76 -16.18
C ALA A 152 14.34 -7.63 -17.01
N LEU A 153 14.04 -6.37 -16.71
CA LEU A 153 14.44 -5.24 -17.57
C LEU A 153 15.96 -4.99 -17.60
N LEU A 154 16.63 -5.01 -16.44
CA LEU A 154 18.09 -4.81 -16.41
C LEU A 154 18.85 -5.96 -17.10
N PRO A 155 18.56 -7.25 -16.86
CA PRO A 155 19.12 -8.35 -17.63
C PRO A 155 18.80 -8.27 -19.12
N SER A 156 17.56 -7.93 -19.50
CA SER A 156 17.17 -7.75 -20.90
C SER A 156 18.01 -6.68 -21.60
N LEU A 157 18.18 -5.53 -20.94
CA LEU A 157 19.00 -4.45 -21.47
C LEU A 157 20.46 -4.87 -21.67
N LEU A 158 21.02 -5.58 -20.66
CA LEU A 158 22.38 -6.10 -20.74
C LEU A 158 22.56 -7.08 -21.91
N VAL A 159 21.62 -8.02 -22.10
CA VAL A 159 21.68 -8.98 -23.21
C VAL A 159 21.54 -8.28 -24.56
N LEU A 160 20.58 -7.38 -24.73
CA LEU A 160 20.34 -6.71 -26.00
C LEU A 160 21.53 -5.83 -26.39
N VAL A 161 22.01 -4.98 -25.48
CA VAL A 161 23.16 -4.10 -25.74
C VAL A 161 24.45 -4.92 -25.87
N GLY A 162 24.68 -5.88 -24.99
CA GLY A 162 25.86 -6.72 -25.00
C GLY A 162 25.97 -7.59 -26.27
N SER A 163 24.87 -8.21 -26.69
CA SER A 163 24.83 -8.97 -27.96
C SER A 163 25.06 -8.09 -29.17
N MET A 164 24.46 -6.89 -29.19
CA MET A 164 24.70 -5.92 -30.27
C MET A 164 26.18 -5.53 -30.38
N VAL A 165 26.82 -5.26 -29.23
CA VAL A 165 28.24 -4.89 -29.18
C VAL A 165 29.11 -6.10 -29.58
N LEU A 166 28.91 -7.28 -28.98
CA LEU A 166 29.75 -8.46 -29.24
C LEU A 166 29.66 -8.94 -30.69
N LEU A 167 28.45 -9.00 -31.28
CA LEU A 167 28.28 -9.36 -32.68
C LEU A 167 28.71 -8.24 -33.63
N GLY A 168 28.51 -6.97 -33.23
CA GLY A 168 28.90 -5.80 -34.02
C GLY A 168 30.40 -5.64 -34.14
N LEU A 169 31.19 -6.00 -33.12
CA LEU A 169 32.64 -5.99 -33.16
C LEU A 169 33.21 -7.02 -34.15
N HIS A 170 32.54 -8.17 -34.35
CA HIS A 170 32.96 -9.21 -35.29
C HIS A 170 32.38 -8.95 -36.69
N TRP A 171 31.08 -8.64 -36.76
CA TRP A 171 30.37 -8.37 -38.02
C TRP A 171 29.47 -7.13 -37.87
N PRO A 172 29.95 -5.91 -38.25
CA PRO A 172 29.18 -4.68 -38.10
C PRO A 172 27.80 -4.72 -38.72
N VAL A 173 27.63 -5.46 -39.82
CA VAL A 173 26.33 -5.63 -40.49
C VAL A 173 25.35 -6.42 -39.62
N LEU A 174 25.80 -7.51 -38.99
CA LEU A 174 24.94 -8.29 -38.09
C LEU A 174 24.60 -7.51 -36.81
N GLY A 175 25.57 -6.77 -36.27
CA GLY A 175 25.31 -5.84 -35.16
C GLY A 175 24.24 -4.79 -35.49
N ALA A 176 24.31 -4.21 -36.71
CA ALA A 176 23.31 -3.27 -37.19
C ALA A 176 21.92 -3.94 -37.37
N VAL A 177 21.87 -5.15 -37.95
CA VAL A 177 20.62 -5.93 -38.09
C VAL A 177 19.97 -6.18 -36.71
N ILE A 178 20.78 -6.54 -35.71
CA ILE A 178 20.28 -6.77 -34.34
C ILE A 178 19.79 -5.47 -33.73
N ALA A 179 20.51 -4.36 -33.88
CA ALA A 179 20.11 -3.06 -33.36
C ALA A 179 18.78 -2.60 -33.99
N VAL A 180 18.69 -2.61 -35.32
CA VAL A 180 17.47 -2.20 -36.05
C VAL A 180 16.31 -3.12 -35.73
N GLY A 181 16.51 -4.45 -35.76
CA GLY A 181 15.47 -5.44 -35.43
C GLY A 181 14.95 -5.28 -34.01
N THR A 182 15.84 -5.04 -33.04
CA THR A 182 15.46 -4.76 -31.64
C THR A 182 14.64 -3.48 -31.53
N VAL A 183 15.07 -2.39 -32.17
CA VAL A 183 14.36 -1.10 -32.14
C VAL A 183 12.97 -1.25 -32.79
N ILE A 184 12.87 -1.92 -33.94
CA ILE A 184 11.59 -2.16 -34.60
C ILE A 184 10.66 -2.96 -33.68
N TYR A 185 11.15 -4.06 -33.11
CA TYR A 185 10.35 -4.94 -32.24
C TYR A 185 9.86 -4.21 -30.99
N VAL A 186 10.74 -3.51 -30.29
CA VAL A 186 10.39 -2.76 -29.06
C VAL A 186 9.44 -1.61 -29.38
N SER A 187 9.70 -0.83 -30.43
CA SER A 187 8.82 0.27 -30.84
C SER A 187 7.42 -0.21 -31.26
N MET A 188 7.35 -1.29 -32.03
CA MET A 188 6.08 -1.93 -32.40
C MET A 188 5.33 -2.43 -31.15
N THR A 189 6.02 -3.11 -30.22
CA THR A 189 5.45 -3.60 -28.96
C THR A 189 4.88 -2.46 -28.11
N MET A 190 5.63 -1.35 -27.99
CA MET A 190 5.17 -0.13 -27.30
C MET A 190 3.93 0.47 -28.01
N ALA A 191 3.98 0.62 -29.31
CA ALA A 191 2.85 1.16 -30.08
C ALA A 191 1.57 0.33 -29.91
N PHE A 192 1.68 -1.00 -29.99
CA PHE A 192 0.53 -1.88 -29.76
C PHE A 192 0.05 -1.85 -28.30
N SER A 193 0.95 -1.83 -27.34
CA SER A 193 0.59 -1.73 -25.92
C SER A 193 -0.21 -0.45 -25.64
N VAL A 194 0.30 0.71 -26.04
CA VAL A 194 -0.27 2.02 -25.74
C VAL A 194 -1.53 2.32 -26.54
N ASN A 195 -1.48 2.10 -27.88
CA ASN A 195 -2.54 2.56 -28.79
C ASN A 195 -3.62 1.52 -29.07
N TYR A 196 -3.33 0.23 -28.93
CA TYR A 196 -4.26 -0.83 -29.28
C TYR A 196 -4.80 -1.59 -28.07
N ILE A 197 -3.93 -1.99 -27.13
CA ILE A 197 -4.33 -2.78 -25.94
C ILE A 197 -4.87 -1.88 -24.83
N ALA A 198 -4.13 -0.84 -24.45
CA ALA A 198 -4.46 -0.01 -23.30
C ALA A 198 -5.86 0.61 -23.33
N PRO A 199 -6.40 1.11 -24.46
CA PRO A 199 -7.78 1.62 -24.51
C PRO A 199 -8.84 0.55 -24.21
N ALA A 200 -8.64 -0.69 -24.69
CA ALA A 200 -9.55 -1.79 -24.41
C ALA A 200 -9.44 -2.26 -22.95
N ALA A 201 -8.21 -2.34 -22.43
CA ALA A 201 -7.94 -2.72 -21.05
C ALA A 201 -8.56 -1.74 -20.05
N ARG A 202 -8.50 -0.42 -20.30
CA ARG A 202 -9.16 0.61 -19.46
C ARG A 202 -10.66 0.36 -19.35
N VAL A 203 -11.33 0.06 -20.47
CA VAL A 203 -12.78 -0.23 -20.48
C VAL A 203 -13.06 -1.54 -19.72
N SER A 204 -12.23 -2.56 -19.91
CA SER A 204 -12.34 -3.84 -19.21
C SER A 204 -12.20 -3.65 -17.70
N ASN A 205 -11.17 -2.91 -17.24
CA ASN A 205 -10.91 -2.63 -15.82
C ASN A 205 -12.03 -1.82 -15.16
N ALA A 206 -12.63 -0.85 -15.89
CA ALA A 206 -13.79 -0.11 -15.39
C ALA A 206 -15.00 -1.02 -15.12
N TRP A 207 -15.21 -2.05 -15.96
CA TRP A 207 -16.26 -3.04 -15.73
C TRP A 207 -15.91 -4.05 -14.65
N ASP A 208 -14.64 -4.40 -14.47
CA ASP A 208 -14.15 -5.20 -13.34
C ASP A 208 -14.46 -4.52 -12.01
N THR A 209 -14.14 -3.22 -11.90
CA THR A 209 -14.51 -2.39 -10.74
C THR A 209 -16.02 -2.37 -10.51
N LYS A 210 -16.83 -2.33 -11.58
CA LYS A 210 -18.29 -2.35 -11.46
C LYS A 210 -18.82 -3.70 -10.97
N VAL A 211 -18.23 -4.82 -11.38
CA VAL A 211 -18.55 -6.16 -10.83
C VAL A 211 -18.25 -6.19 -9.34
N GLY A 212 -17.04 -5.77 -8.94
CA GLY A 212 -16.65 -5.70 -7.53
C GLY A 212 -17.56 -4.80 -6.69
N GLY A 213 -17.94 -3.63 -7.24
CA GLY A 213 -18.88 -2.71 -6.59
C GLY A 213 -20.28 -3.32 -6.41
N THR A 214 -20.81 -4.00 -7.42
CA THR A 214 -22.13 -4.67 -7.35
C THR A 214 -22.13 -5.80 -6.31
N LEU A 215 -21.06 -6.60 -6.26
CA LEU A 215 -20.89 -7.64 -5.24
C LEU A 215 -20.81 -7.06 -3.82
N ALA A 216 -19.99 -6.02 -3.63
CA ALA A 216 -19.83 -5.39 -2.33
C ALA A 216 -21.14 -4.77 -1.82
N ASP A 217 -21.92 -4.12 -2.69
CA ASP A 217 -23.22 -3.53 -2.38
C ASP A 217 -24.22 -4.61 -1.89
N ALA A 218 -24.40 -5.67 -2.67
CA ALA A 218 -25.29 -6.77 -2.32
C ALA A 218 -24.90 -7.49 -1.03
N LEU A 219 -23.58 -7.71 -0.80
CA LEU A 219 -23.08 -8.35 0.43
C LEU A 219 -23.24 -7.45 1.65
N THR A 220 -22.99 -6.16 1.52
CA THR A 220 -23.16 -5.20 2.61
C THR A 220 -24.64 -5.07 3.01
N CYS A 221 -25.53 -5.08 2.02
CA CYS A 221 -26.98 -4.99 2.23
C CYS A 221 -27.68 -6.34 2.34
N ASN A 222 -26.95 -7.45 2.65
CA ASN A 222 -27.49 -8.80 2.63
C ASN A 222 -28.72 -8.96 3.53
N ALA A 223 -28.76 -8.30 4.71
CA ALA A 223 -29.92 -8.32 5.59
C ALA A 223 -31.19 -7.78 4.89
N VAL A 224 -31.05 -6.73 4.07
CA VAL A 224 -32.14 -6.17 3.28
C VAL A 224 -32.57 -7.13 2.18
N VAL A 225 -31.60 -7.70 1.44
CA VAL A 225 -31.87 -8.71 0.41
C VAL A 225 -32.69 -9.88 0.99
N LYS A 226 -32.26 -10.40 2.16
CA LYS A 226 -32.95 -11.47 2.87
C LYS A 226 -34.35 -11.07 3.34
N SER A 227 -34.49 -9.89 3.93
CA SER A 227 -35.77 -9.39 4.45
C SER A 227 -36.84 -9.25 3.36
N PHE A 228 -36.43 -9.02 2.11
CA PHE A 228 -37.35 -8.85 0.98
C PHE A 228 -37.39 -10.08 0.04
N GLY A 229 -36.71 -11.18 0.36
CA GLY A 229 -36.64 -12.38 -0.49
C GLY A 229 -36.13 -12.05 -1.90
N ALA A 230 -35.15 -11.15 -2.00
CA ALA A 230 -34.75 -10.53 -3.26
C ALA A 230 -33.50 -11.16 -3.90
N GLU A 231 -33.08 -12.35 -3.47
CA GLU A 231 -31.87 -13.04 -3.93
C GLU A 231 -31.87 -13.22 -5.45
N ALA A 232 -32.93 -13.73 -6.04
CA ALA A 232 -33.02 -13.96 -7.47
C ALA A 232 -32.91 -12.65 -8.28
N ARG A 233 -33.38 -11.53 -7.73
CA ARG A 233 -33.29 -10.20 -8.37
C ARG A 233 -31.85 -9.70 -8.36
N GLU A 234 -31.14 -9.87 -7.25
CA GLU A 234 -29.72 -9.47 -7.17
C GLU A 234 -28.82 -10.38 -8.01
N ASP A 235 -29.13 -11.70 -8.08
CA ASP A 235 -28.44 -12.64 -8.98
C ASP A 235 -28.60 -12.23 -10.46
N ALA A 236 -29.81 -11.87 -10.89
CA ALA A 236 -30.08 -11.41 -12.24
C ALA A 236 -29.36 -10.07 -12.55
N ARG A 237 -29.32 -9.14 -11.58
CA ARG A 237 -28.58 -7.87 -11.68
C ARG A 237 -27.08 -8.11 -11.86
N LEU A 238 -26.48 -8.99 -11.04
CA LEU A 238 -25.08 -9.35 -11.12
C LEU A 238 -24.75 -10.05 -12.44
N ALA A 239 -25.58 -11.01 -12.88
CA ALA A 239 -25.43 -11.71 -14.14
C ALA A 239 -25.41 -10.74 -15.35
N GLY A 240 -26.24 -9.71 -15.32
CA GLY A 240 -26.24 -8.64 -16.34
C GLY A 240 -24.94 -7.84 -16.36
N VAL A 241 -24.36 -7.52 -15.22
CA VAL A 241 -23.07 -6.81 -15.08
C VAL A 241 -21.93 -7.71 -15.57
N ILE A 242 -21.91 -8.98 -15.16
CA ILE A 242 -20.91 -9.98 -15.57
C ILE A 242 -20.96 -10.20 -17.09
N GLY A 243 -22.15 -10.28 -17.71
CA GLY A 243 -22.32 -10.43 -19.14
C GLY A 243 -21.66 -9.29 -19.94
N ARG A 244 -21.82 -8.06 -19.46
CA ARG A 244 -21.18 -6.88 -20.07
C ARG A 244 -19.67 -6.85 -19.84
N TRP A 245 -19.20 -7.21 -18.66
CA TRP A 245 -17.79 -7.36 -18.33
C TRP A 245 -17.12 -8.40 -19.23
N ARG A 246 -17.71 -9.60 -19.36
CA ARG A 246 -17.21 -10.69 -20.19
C ARG A 246 -16.97 -10.26 -21.64
N THR A 247 -17.89 -9.49 -22.21
CA THR A 247 -17.76 -9.02 -23.61
C THR A 247 -16.54 -8.09 -23.77
N ARG A 248 -16.23 -7.27 -22.79
CA ARG A 248 -15.11 -6.30 -22.84
C ARG A 248 -13.77 -6.98 -22.59
N VAL A 249 -13.72 -7.89 -21.61
CA VAL A 249 -12.53 -8.72 -21.35
C VAL A 249 -12.19 -9.54 -22.57
N ARG A 250 -13.18 -10.22 -23.18
CA ARG A 250 -12.97 -11.00 -24.42
C ARG A 250 -12.33 -10.15 -25.52
N ARG A 251 -12.81 -8.91 -25.74
CA ARG A 251 -12.22 -8.00 -26.73
C ARG A 251 -10.77 -7.65 -26.40
N THR A 252 -10.45 -7.45 -25.15
CA THR A 252 -9.07 -7.17 -24.69
C THR A 252 -8.17 -8.37 -24.94
N TRP A 253 -8.61 -9.58 -24.60
CA TRP A 253 -7.84 -10.81 -24.83
C TRP A 253 -7.58 -11.10 -26.30
N TYR A 254 -8.56 -10.90 -27.19
CA TYR A 254 -8.32 -11.02 -28.64
C TYR A 254 -7.27 -10.00 -29.12
N ARG A 255 -7.29 -8.76 -28.61
CA ARG A 255 -6.26 -7.78 -28.95
C ARG A 255 -4.87 -8.20 -28.48
N TYR A 256 -4.75 -8.80 -27.29
CA TYR A 256 -3.50 -9.43 -26.85
C TYR A 256 -3.05 -10.53 -27.80
N ASN A 257 -3.93 -11.45 -28.19
CA ASN A 257 -3.58 -12.54 -29.08
C ASN A 257 -3.10 -12.03 -30.45
N TYR A 258 -3.80 -11.06 -31.05
CA TYR A 258 -3.37 -10.47 -32.33
C TYR A 258 -2.02 -9.76 -32.20
N THR A 259 -1.80 -9.04 -31.11
CA THR A 259 -0.50 -8.41 -30.85
C THR A 259 0.60 -9.44 -30.69
N SER A 260 0.38 -10.50 -29.91
CA SER A 260 1.35 -11.59 -29.75
C SER A 260 1.66 -12.29 -31.08
N THR A 261 0.65 -12.53 -31.94
CA THR A 261 0.87 -13.09 -33.26
C THR A 261 1.72 -12.15 -34.14
N ALA A 262 1.43 -10.86 -34.15
CA ALA A 262 2.23 -9.89 -34.89
C ALA A 262 3.69 -9.83 -34.39
N GLN A 263 3.88 -9.90 -33.06
CA GLN A 263 5.21 -9.99 -32.45
C GLN A 263 5.97 -11.24 -32.90
N LEU A 264 5.31 -12.40 -32.93
CA LEU A 264 5.92 -13.63 -33.40
C LEU A 264 6.33 -13.55 -34.89
N VAL A 265 5.53 -12.92 -35.74
CA VAL A 265 5.89 -12.68 -37.15
C VAL A 265 7.14 -11.82 -37.27
N VAL A 266 7.22 -10.73 -36.53
CA VAL A 266 8.42 -9.85 -36.53
C VAL A 266 9.65 -10.59 -36.01
N LEU A 267 9.51 -11.39 -34.95
CA LEU A 267 10.60 -12.21 -34.42
C LEU A 267 11.05 -13.30 -35.44
N LEU A 268 10.11 -13.87 -36.21
CA LEU A 268 10.45 -14.81 -37.27
C LEU A 268 11.23 -14.14 -38.41
N CYS A 269 10.80 -12.95 -38.85
CA CYS A 269 11.55 -12.16 -39.84
C CYS A 269 12.93 -11.76 -39.33
N PHE A 270 13.00 -11.34 -38.08
CA PHE A 270 14.26 -10.98 -37.42
C PHE A 270 15.20 -12.21 -37.35
N ARG A 271 14.68 -13.35 -36.93
CA ARG A 271 15.42 -14.62 -36.95
C ARG A 271 15.96 -14.96 -38.34
N GLY A 272 15.11 -14.86 -39.36
CA GLY A 272 15.51 -15.13 -40.75
C GLY A 272 16.61 -14.20 -41.23
N SER A 273 16.53 -12.91 -40.88
CA SER A 273 17.55 -11.89 -41.24
C SER A 273 18.89 -12.16 -40.57
N VAL A 274 18.90 -12.49 -39.24
CA VAL A 274 20.14 -12.75 -38.52
C VAL A 274 20.81 -14.04 -38.97
N ILE A 275 20.05 -15.14 -39.02
CA ILE A 275 20.60 -16.45 -39.44
C ILE A 275 20.96 -16.45 -40.91
N GLY A 276 20.10 -15.89 -41.79
CA GLY A 276 20.36 -15.76 -43.21
C GLY A 276 21.60 -14.91 -43.49
N GLY A 277 21.79 -13.80 -42.74
CA GLY A 277 23.00 -12.99 -42.78
C GLY A 277 24.27 -13.77 -42.40
N ALA A 278 24.20 -14.61 -41.37
CA ALA A 278 25.32 -15.47 -40.96
C ALA A 278 25.68 -16.50 -42.05
N ILE A 279 24.66 -17.11 -42.69
CA ILE A 279 24.86 -18.05 -43.78
C ILE A 279 25.48 -17.36 -45.00
N LEU A 280 25.05 -16.14 -45.36
CA LEU A 280 25.64 -15.37 -46.47
C LEU A 280 27.09 -15.00 -46.20
N LEU A 281 27.45 -14.68 -44.97
CA LEU A 281 28.85 -14.42 -44.56
C LEU A 281 29.69 -15.73 -44.66
N TRP A 282 29.14 -16.87 -44.33
CA TRP A 282 29.80 -18.17 -44.47
C TRP A 282 30.02 -18.52 -45.94
N ILE A 283 29.02 -18.33 -46.81
CA ILE A 283 29.14 -18.56 -48.26
C ILE A 283 30.20 -17.62 -48.85
N ALA A 284 30.31 -16.39 -48.37
CA ALA A 284 31.31 -15.44 -48.79
C ALA A 284 32.73 -15.73 -48.24
N GLY A 285 32.93 -16.81 -47.48
CA GLY A 285 34.21 -17.18 -46.88
C GLY A 285 34.66 -16.26 -45.74
N ARG A 286 33.74 -15.47 -45.17
CA ARG A 286 34.01 -14.48 -44.09
C ARG A 286 33.57 -14.96 -42.72
N ALA A 287 33.04 -16.15 -42.60
CA ALA A 287 32.61 -16.77 -41.37
C ALA A 287 32.87 -18.29 -41.41
N THR A 288 33.18 -18.86 -40.27
CA THR A 288 33.35 -20.30 -40.06
C THR A 288 32.02 -20.98 -39.69
N PRO A 289 31.89 -22.31 -39.71
CA PRO A 289 30.73 -23.02 -39.17
C PRO A 289 30.52 -22.71 -37.66
N GLY A 290 31.58 -22.49 -36.89
CA GLY A 290 31.52 -22.08 -35.51
C GLY A 290 30.96 -20.65 -35.34
N ASP A 291 31.28 -19.75 -36.26
CA ASP A 291 30.73 -18.40 -36.31
C ASP A 291 29.21 -18.43 -36.53
N VAL A 292 28.73 -19.29 -37.43
CA VAL A 292 27.28 -19.49 -37.65
C VAL A 292 26.60 -20.01 -36.38
N THR A 293 27.27 -20.93 -35.67
CA THR A 293 26.80 -21.46 -34.38
C THR A 293 26.79 -20.36 -33.29
N TYR A 294 27.82 -19.50 -33.25
CA TYR A 294 27.87 -18.35 -32.35
C TYR A 294 26.70 -17.40 -32.60
N VAL A 295 26.41 -17.03 -33.84
CA VAL A 295 25.28 -16.15 -34.20
C VAL A 295 23.95 -16.81 -33.84
N LEU A 296 23.79 -18.10 -34.15
CA LEU A 296 22.56 -18.87 -33.86
C LEU A 296 22.28 -18.92 -32.36
N THR A 297 23.25 -19.28 -31.56
CA THR A 297 23.10 -19.37 -30.10
C THR A 297 22.87 -18.01 -29.46
N SER A 298 23.57 -16.95 -29.91
CA SER A 298 23.34 -15.58 -29.50
C SER A 298 21.92 -15.13 -29.81
N TYR A 299 21.42 -15.46 -31.02
CA TYR A 299 20.03 -15.12 -31.38
C TYR A 299 19.00 -15.78 -30.45
N TYR A 300 19.19 -17.03 -30.04
CA TYR A 300 18.27 -17.68 -29.10
C TYR A 300 18.23 -16.98 -27.75
N ILE A 301 19.35 -16.48 -27.26
CA ILE A 301 19.41 -15.67 -26.03
C ILE A 301 18.65 -14.36 -26.24
N ILE A 302 18.94 -13.62 -27.31
CA ILE A 302 18.26 -12.37 -27.67
C ILE A 302 16.74 -12.58 -27.78
N HIS A 303 16.33 -13.65 -28.48
CA HIS A 303 14.92 -13.98 -28.67
C HIS A 303 14.18 -14.21 -27.36
N ALA A 304 14.78 -14.91 -26.39
CA ALA A 304 14.18 -15.19 -25.09
C ALA A 304 13.87 -13.88 -24.34
N TYR A 305 14.79 -12.93 -24.34
CA TYR A 305 14.59 -11.63 -23.65
C TYR A 305 13.67 -10.68 -24.41
N LEU A 306 13.73 -10.65 -25.77
CA LEU A 306 12.84 -9.81 -26.58
C LEU A 306 11.38 -10.25 -26.46
N ARG A 307 11.11 -11.55 -26.55
CA ARG A 307 9.75 -12.10 -26.51
C ARG A 307 8.95 -11.57 -25.33
N ASP A 308 9.58 -11.47 -24.16
CA ASP A 308 8.91 -11.16 -22.91
C ASP A 308 8.94 -9.64 -22.56
N VAL A 309 9.64 -8.81 -23.35
CA VAL A 309 9.73 -7.34 -23.14
C VAL A 309 8.37 -6.67 -23.02
N GLY A 310 7.39 -7.05 -23.86
CA GLY A 310 6.04 -6.50 -23.80
C GLY A 310 5.34 -6.76 -22.45
N MET A 311 5.50 -7.96 -21.91
CA MET A 311 4.98 -8.34 -20.61
C MET A 311 5.66 -7.51 -19.49
N HIS A 312 6.98 -7.36 -19.56
CA HIS A 312 7.74 -6.59 -18.56
C HIS A 312 7.37 -5.10 -18.56
N ILE A 313 7.15 -4.50 -19.74
CA ILE A 313 6.64 -3.13 -19.86
C ILE A 313 5.26 -3.00 -19.24
N ASN A 314 4.36 -3.93 -19.49
CA ASN A 314 3.02 -3.94 -18.89
C ASN A 314 3.08 -4.12 -17.37
N ASN A 315 3.94 -5.02 -16.86
CA ASN A 315 4.16 -5.21 -15.43
C ASN A 315 4.71 -3.95 -14.77
N LEU A 316 5.67 -3.28 -15.41
CA LEU A 316 6.22 -1.99 -14.95
C LEU A 316 5.12 -0.93 -14.85
N GLN A 317 4.31 -0.77 -15.89
CA GLN A 317 3.20 0.19 -15.88
C GLN A 317 2.18 -0.12 -14.80
N ARG A 318 1.81 -1.40 -14.65
CA ARG A 318 0.86 -1.84 -13.63
C ARG A 318 1.40 -1.60 -12.22
N SER A 319 2.62 -2.02 -11.92
CA SER A 319 3.23 -1.84 -10.60
C SER A 319 3.40 -0.36 -10.25
N VAL A 320 3.81 0.47 -11.21
CA VAL A 320 3.90 1.92 -11.02
C VAL A 320 2.53 2.54 -10.71
N ASN A 321 1.47 2.18 -11.45
CA ASN A 321 0.12 2.68 -11.20
C ASN A 321 -0.44 2.22 -9.84
N ASP A 322 -0.21 0.97 -9.47
CA ASP A 322 -0.67 0.42 -8.18
C ASP A 322 0.11 1.01 -7.00
N MET A 323 1.38 1.39 -7.20
CA MET A 323 2.18 2.09 -6.20
C MET A 323 1.87 3.59 -6.10
N GLU A 324 1.39 4.23 -7.16
CA GLU A 324 1.09 5.68 -7.16
C GLU A 324 0.16 6.06 -6.00
N GLU A 325 -0.87 5.24 -5.74
CA GLU A 325 -1.82 5.47 -4.65
C GLU A 325 -1.15 5.38 -3.26
N LEU A 326 -0.19 4.46 -3.10
CA LEU A 326 0.59 4.32 -1.87
C LEU A 326 1.55 5.50 -1.68
N VAL A 327 2.26 5.88 -2.75
CA VAL A 327 3.20 7.00 -2.71
C VAL A 327 2.48 8.32 -2.48
N ALA A 328 1.27 8.49 -3.01
CA ALA A 328 0.43 9.65 -2.73
C ALA A 328 0.13 9.82 -1.22
N ILE A 329 -0.07 8.72 -0.47
CA ILE A 329 -0.22 8.76 1.00
C ILE A 329 1.00 9.41 1.66
N HIS A 330 2.21 9.20 1.12
CA HIS A 330 3.44 9.81 1.66
C HIS A 330 3.56 11.31 1.32
N GLY A 331 2.93 11.77 0.24
CA GLY A 331 2.85 13.18 -0.14
C GLY A 331 1.74 13.97 0.53
N GLU A 332 0.73 13.28 1.11
CA GLU A 332 -0.43 13.91 1.74
C GLU A 332 -0.01 14.66 3.02
N PRO A 333 -0.47 15.89 3.25
CA PRO A 333 -0.18 16.61 4.50
C PRO A 333 -0.84 15.91 5.69
N ILE A 334 -0.10 15.80 6.79
CA ILE A 334 -0.61 15.15 8.03
C ILE A 334 -1.79 15.93 8.62
N GLY A 335 -1.89 17.22 8.31
CA GLY A 335 -2.90 18.14 8.85
C GLY A 335 -2.37 18.81 10.12
N ILE A 336 -2.65 18.23 11.28
CA ILE A 336 -2.20 18.79 12.55
C ILE A 336 -0.90 18.09 12.96
N ALA A 337 0.18 18.85 13.02
CA ALA A 337 1.49 18.38 13.47
C ALA A 337 1.88 19.05 14.78
N ASP A 338 2.72 18.39 15.57
CA ASP A 338 3.34 19.03 16.71
C ASP A 338 4.30 20.12 16.24
N ALA A 339 4.33 21.25 16.95
CA ALA A 339 5.32 22.29 16.69
C ALA A 339 6.74 21.71 16.86
N PRO A 340 7.76 22.21 16.13
CA PRO A 340 9.12 21.70 16.26
C PRO A 340 9.65 21.69 17.70
N ASP A 341 9.23 22.68 18.51
CA ASP A 341 9.63 22.86 19.90
C ASP A 341 8.54 22.46 20.90
N ALA A 342 7.53 21.68 20.46
CA ALA A 342 6.43 21.24 21.30
C ALA A 342 6.93 20.45 22.52
N LYS A 343 6.49 20.86 23.70
CA LYS A 343 6.83 20.22 24.98
C LYS A 343 5.68 19.35 25.48
N PRO A 344 5.95 18.31 26.27
CA PRO A 344 4.89 17.61 26.97
C PRO A 344 4.11 18.58 27.87
N ILE A 345 2.78 18.53 27.81
CA ILE A 345 1.89 19.24 28.74
C ILE A 345 1.67 18.38 29.99
N ASP A 346 1.57 19.00 31.16
CA ASP A 346 1.20 18.36 32.42
C ASP A 346 -0.08 19.02 32.96
N ILE A 347 -1.18 18.26 33.00
CA ILE A 347 -2.49 18.74 33.43
C ILE A 347 -2.73 18.26 34.87
N GLN A 348 -2.68 19.17 35.83
CA GLN A 348 -2.89 18.86 37.24
C GLN A 348 -4.31 19.18 37.71
N GLY A 349 -4.81 20.36 37.40
CA GLY A 349 -6.15 20.81 37.78
C GLY A 349 -7.19 20.66 36.72
N GLY A 350 -6.79 20.77 35.46
CA GLY A 350 -7.68 20.70 34.30
C GLY A 350 -8.50 21.97 34.07
N ARG A 351 -7.99 23.18 34.45
CA ARG A 351 -8.63 24.45 34.12
C ARG A 351 -8.49 24.70 32.61
N ILE A 352 -9.62 24.90 31.88
CA ILE A 352 -9.63 25.11 30.45
C ILE A 352 -10.07 26.54 30.15
N VAL A 353 -9.30 27.24 29.29
CA VAL A 353 -9.60 28.63 28.87
C VAL A 353 -9.56 28.70 27.35
N PHE A 354 -10.65 29.14 26.76
CA PHE A 354 -10.73 29.64 25.39
C PHE A 354 -10.50 31.15 25.44
N ASP A 355 -9.48 31.64 24.78
CA ASP A 355 -9.06 33.05 24.78
C ASP A 355 -9.17 33.58 23.34
N ASP A 356 -10.24 34.33 23.08
CA ASP A 356 -10.57 34.95 21.78
C ASP A 356 -10.54 33.96 20.60
N VAL A 357 -11.10 32.75 20.79
CA VAL A 357 -10.99 31.66 19.83
C VAL A 357 -11.88 31.88 18.62
N THR A 358 -11.25 31.93 17.45
CA THR A 358 -11.91 31.89 16.15
C THR A 358 -11.64 30.57 15.47
N PHE A 359 -12.70 29.93 14.95
CA PHE A 359 -12.57 28.64 14.25
C PHE A 359 -13.58 28.51 13.11
N HIS A 360 -13.09 27.96 11.98
CA HIS A 360 -13.93 27.53 10.87
C HIS A 360 -13.40 26.21 10.29
N TYR A 361 -14.32 25.37 9.82
CA TYR A 361 -13.94 24.18 9.05
C TYR A 361 -13.44 24.58 7.66
N GLY A 362 -12.45 23.84 7.16
CA GLY A 362 -11.90 24.06 5.81
C GLY A 362 -13.01 24.08 4.74
N GLY A 363 -13.02 25.14 3.89
CA GLY A 363 -14.03 25.35 2.84
C GLY A 363 -15.25 26.15 3.25
N HIS A 364 -15.49 26.42 4.53
CA HIS A 364 -16.57 27.30 4.99
C HIS A 364 -16.06 28.74 5.13
N ARG A 365 -16.83 29.71 4.59
CA ARG A 365 -16.47 31.14 4.68
C ARG A 365 -16.84 31.79 6.01
N ALA A 366 -17.89 31.29 6.67
CA ALA A 366 -18.32 31.79 7.97
C ALA A 366 -17.66 31.02 9.10
N PRO A 367 -17.12 31.70 10.13
CA PRO A 367 -16.59 31.05 11.32
C PRO A 367 -17.70 30.33 12.08
N LEU A 368 -17.40 29.18 12.67
CA LEU A 368 -18.27 28.51 13.64
C LEU A 368 -18.18 29.17 15.01
N TYR A 369 -16.96 29.57 15.37
CA TYR A 369 -16.69 30.42 16.53
C TYR A 369 -15.98 31.69 16.06
N ASP A 370 -16.39 32.82 16.60
CA ASP A 370 -15.85 34.14 16.29
C ASP A 370 -15.59 34.87 17.61
N GLY A 371 -14.32 34.90 18.04
CA GLY A 371 -13.92 35.52 19.29
C GLY A 371 -14.46 34.84 20.56
N LEU A 372 -14.64 33.51 20.56
CA LEU A 372 -15.18 32.77 21.70
C LEU A 372 -14.21 32.83 22.89
N SER A 373 -14.67 33.43 24.00
CA SER A 373 -13.94 33.47 25.28
C SER A 373 -14.77 32.79 26.36
N VAL A 374 -14.26 31.67 26.88
CA VAL A 374 -14.93 30.84 27.91
C VAL A 374 -13.88 30.26 28.85
N GLU A 375 -14.19 30.23 30.11
CA GLU A 375 -13.37 29.59 31.15
C GLU A 375 -14.15 28.46 31.82
N ILE A 376 -13.53 27.30 31.97
CA ILE A 376 -13.98 26.16 32.77
C ILE A 376 -12.98 25.97 33.88
N ARG A 377 -13.42 26.06 35.14
CA ARG A 377 -12.55 25.96 36.32
C ARG A 377 -12.11 24.52 36.54
N ALA A 378 -10.98 24.38 37.26
CA ALA A 378 -10.51 23.06 37.68
C ALA A 378 -11.59 22.31 38.49
N GLY A 379 -11.87 21.07 38.14
CA GLY A 379 -12.88 20.23 38.80
C GLY A 379 -14.34 20.61 38.49
N GLU A 380 -14.60 21.61 37.64
CA GLU A 380 -15.95 22.03 37.26
C GLU A 380 -16.61 21.03 36.33
N ARG A 381 -17.93 20.88 36.44
CA ARG A 381 -18.77 20.09 35.53
C ARG A 381 -19.59 21.02 34.67
N VAL A 382 -19.32 21.00 33.38
CA VAL A 382 -19.98 21.89 32.39
C VAL A 382 -20.83 21.07 31.43
N GLY A 383 -22.10 21.43 31.31
CA GLY A 383 -23.00 20.89 30.30
C GLY A 383 -23.02 21.76 29.04
N LEU A 384 -22.65 21.19 27.90
CA LEU A 384 -22.79 21.84 26.59
C LEU A 384 -24.18 21.56 26.02
N VAL A 385 -25.03 22.58 26.01
CA VAL A 385 -26.41 22.51 25.52
C VAL A 385 -26.59 23.38 24.27
N GLY A 386 -27.52 23.00 23.40
CA GLY A 386 -27.81 23.78 22.19
C GLY A 386 -28.35 22.91 21.06
N ARG A 387 -28.86 23.56 20.00
CA ARG A 387 -29.41 22.87 18.81
C ARG A 387 -28.34 22.02 18.11
N SER A 388 -28.79 21.04 17.33
CA SER A 388 -27.86 20.30 16.44
C SER A 388 -27.17 21.29 15.50
N GLY A 389 -25.85 21.13 15.30
CA GLY A 389 -25.04 22.03 14.49
C GLY A 389 -24.53 23.29 15.22
N SER A 390 -24.84 23.50 16.53
CA SER A 390 -24.36 24.68 17.30
C SER A 390 -22.89 24.64 17.68
N GLY A 391 -22.15 23.61 17.28
CA GLY A 391 -20.71 23.51 17.55
C GLY A 391 -20.30 22.65 18.75
N LYS A 392 -21.23 22.09 19.55
CA LYS A 392 -20.90 21.33 20.79
C LYS A 392 -19.78 20.29 20.58
N THR A 393 -19.92 19.46 19.57
CA THR A 393 -18.90 18.45 19.23
C THR A 393 -17.58 19.09 18.78
N THR A 394 -17.65 20.26 18.11
CA THR A 394 -16.45 21.01 17.70
C THR A 394 -15.69 21.55 18.90
N PHE A 395 -16.41 22.03 19.92
CA PHE A 395 -15.80 22.51 21.18
C PHE A 395 -14.89 21.42 21.79
N VAL A 396 -15.40 20.21 21.97
CA VAL A 396 -14.60 19.11 22.56
C VAL A 396 -13.50 18.63 21.63
N LYS A 397 -13.69 18.71 20.31
CA LYS A 397 -12.63 18.40 19.33
C LYS A 397 -11.48 19.41 19.39
N LEU A 398 -11.76 20.68 19.66
CA LEU A 398 -10.76 21.73 19.84
C LEU A 398 -9.99 21.55 21.16
N VAL A 399 -10.66 21.19 22.26
CA VAL A 399 -10.00 20.85 23.53
C VAL A 399 -9.00 19.69 23.34
N GLN A 400 -9.35 18.69 22.52
CA GLN A 400 -8.46 17.55 22.20
C GLN A 400 -7.40 17.90 21.14
N ARG A 401 -7.40 19.14 20.62
CA ARG A 401 -6.59 19.54 19.47
C ARG A 401 -6.68 18.55 18.30
N LEU A 402 -7.93 18.14 17.96
CA LEU A 402 -8.20 17.42 16.72
C LEU A 402 -8.30 18.37 15.52
N TYR A 403 -8.35 19.68 15.81
CA TYR A 403 -8.23 20.81 14.89
C TYR A 403 -7.42 21.91 15.57
N ASP A 404 -6.63 22.65 14.81
CA ASP A 404 -6.04 23.90 15.27
C ASP A 404 -7.02 25.06 15.08
N VAL A 405 -6.98 26.02 15.98
CA VAL A 405 -7.82 27.25 15.88
C VAL A 405 -7.29 28.17 14.79
N SER A 406 -8.16 28.98 14.20
CA SER A 406 -7.80 29.96 13.17
C SER A 406 -7.32 31.29 13.77
N GLY A 407 -7.73 31.59 15.01
CA GLY A 407 -7.32 32.76 15.79
C GLY A 407 -7.54 32.49 17.26
N GLY A 408 -6.90 33.29 18.12
CA GLY A 408 -6.91 33.07 19.58
C GLY A 408 -6.11 31.85 20.01
N LYS A 409 -6.36 31.35 21.22
CA LYS A 409 -5.67 30.17 21.77
C LYS A 409 -6.54 29.44 22.79
N ILE A 410 -6.20 28.16 23.02
CA ILE A 410 -6.83 27.34 24.06
C ILE A 410 -5.74 26.95 25.05
N LEU A 411 -5.99 27.24 26.34
CA LEU A 411 -5.07 26.96 27.43
C LEU A 411 -5.65 25.89 28.35
N ILE A 412 -4.82 24.94 28.78
CA ILE A 412 -5.16 24.02 29.88
C ILE A 412 -4.12 24.22 30.98
N ASP A 413 -4.58 24.56 32.19
CA ASP A 413 -3.76 24.94 33.31
C ASP A 413 -2.72 26.03 32.95
N GLY A 414 -3.13 27.01 32.12
CA GLY A 414 -2.28 28.11 31.65
C GLY A 414 -1.30 27.73 30.53
N GLN A 415 -1.25 26.46 30.10
CA GLN A 415 -0.38 25.96 29.03
C GLN A 415 -1.13 25.93 27.68
N ASP A 416 -0.55 26.54 26.65
CA ASP A 416 -1.14 26.57 25.32
C ASP A 416 -1.06 25.17 24.66
N ILE A 417 -2.22 24.60 24.36
CA ILE A 417 -2.30 23.26 23.74
C ILE A 417 -1.69 23.20 22.33
N ALA A 418 -1.55 24.34 21.64
CA ALA A 418 -0.91 24.41 20.33
C ALA A 418 0.62 24.20 20.43
N GLN A 419 1.21 24.54 21.58
CA GLN A 419 2.63 24.35 21.87
C GLN A 419 2.94 23.03 22.58
N ALA A 420 1.90 22.21 22.85
CA ALA A 420 2.03 20.92 23.49
C ALA A 420 2.14 19.78 22.46
N THR A 421 2.81 18.68 22.85
CA THR A 421 2.74 17.46 22.03
C THR A 421 1.35 16.84 22.12
N GLN A 422 0.78 16.45 20.97
CA GLN A 422 -0.56 15.86 20.90
C GLN A 422 -0.69 14.61 21.77
N HIS A 423 0.39 13.83 21.89
CA HIS A 423 0.42 12.62 22.70
C HIS A 423 0.22 12.95 24.19
N SER A 424 0.99 13.90 24.73
CA SER A 424 0.89 14.28 26.15
C SER A 424 -0.45 14.94 26.48
N LEU A 425 -1.00 15.73 25.56
CA LEU A 425 -2.32 16.34 25.72
C LEU A 425 -3.43 15.28 25.75
N ARG A 426 -3.49 14.45 24.73
CA ARG A 426 -4.58 13.47 24.57
C ARG A 426 -4.54 12.33 25.57
N SER A 427 -3.36 11.98 26.09
CA SER A 427 -3.25 10.95 27.13
C SER A 427 -3.80 11.40 28.49
N GLN A 428 -3.99 12.71 28.69
CA GLN A 428 -4.56 13.30 29.91
C GLN A 428 -6.00 13.80 29.74
N ILE A 429 -6.65 13.44 28.62
CA ILE A 429 -8.07 13.71 28.35
C ILE A 429 -8.78 12.39 28.07
N ALA A 430 -9.65 11.96 28.98
CA ALA A 430 -10.49 10.80 28.75
C ALA A 430 -11.77 11.19 27.99
N ILE A 431 -12.18 10.36 27.02
CA ILE A 431 -13.43 10.57 26.29
C ILE A 431 -14.30 9.31 26.32
N VAL A 432 -15.59 9.51 26.57
CA VAL A 432 -16.63 8.49 26.39
C VAL A 432 -17.59 8.98 25.30
N GLN A 433 -17.56 8.32 24.16
CA GLN A 433 -18.35 8.69 22.98
C GLN A 433 -19.80 8.20 23.11
N GLN A 434 -20.72 8.84 22.38
CA GLN A 434 -22.13 8.47 22.27
C GLN A 434 -22.30 7.02 21.81
N GLU A 435 -21.61 6.63 20.75
CA GLU A 435 -21.53 5.25 20.26
C GLU A 435 -20.09 4.73 20.40
N PRO A 436 -19.76 4.04 21.49
CA PRO A 436 -18.40 3.57 21.70
C PRO A 436 -17.99 2.52 20.67
N ILE A 437 -16.87 2.76 20.03
CA ILE A 437 -16.25 1.82 19.10
C ILE A 437 -15.23 0.96 19.87
N LEU A 438 -15.38 -0.35 19.79
CA LEU A 438 -14.46 -1.31 20.36
C LEU A 438 -13.62 -1.96 19.27
N PHE A 439 -12.34 -2.20 19.56
CA PHE A 439 -11.47 -2.96 18.68
C PHE A 439 -11.88 -4.43 18.65
N HIS A 440 -11.66 -5.08 17.53
CA HIS A 440 -11.82 -6.55 17.44
C HIS A 440 -10.69 -7.27 18.21
N ARG A 441 -10.74 -7.13 19.52
CA ARG A 441 -9.80 -7.65 20.53
C ARG A 441 -10.57 -8.19 21.71
N THR A 442 -9.86 -8.70 22.71
CA THR A 442 -10.48 -9.12 23.97
C THR A 442 -11.05 -7.93 24.76
N LEU A 443 -11.94 -8.20 25.70
CA LEU A 443 -12.47 -7.18 26.60
C LEU A 443 -11.36 -6.56 27.46
N ALA A 444 -10.43 -7.39 27.97
CA ALA A 444 -9.27 -6.91 28.70
C ALA A 444 -8.45 -5.91 27.89
N GLU A 445 -8.11 -6.23 26.64
CA GLU A 445 -7.34 -5.34 25.76
C GLU A 445 -8.11 -4.06 25.40
N ASN A 446 -9.43 -4.13 25.25
CA ASN A 446 -10.26 -2.97 25.02
C ASN A 446 -10.28 -2.01 26.22
N ILE A 447 -10.33 -2.52 27.43
CA ILE A 447 -10.25 -1.69 28.65
C ILE A 447 -8.83 -1.17 28.84
N ALA A 448 -7.81 -2.04 28.68
CA ALA A 448 -6.40 -1.68 28.79
C ALA A 448 -5.93 -0.61 27.79
N TYR A 449 -6.72 -0.35 26.74
CA TYR A 449 -6.41 0.71 25.79
C TYR A 449 -6.31 2.10 26.45
N GLY A 450 -7.03 2.34 27.56
CA GLY A 450 -6.92 3.58 28.35
C GLY A 450 -5.58 3.76 29.05
N ARG A 451 -4.91 2.67 29.43
CA ARG A 451 -3.55 2.66 30.02
C ARG A 451 -2.83 1.38 29.63
N PRO A 452 -2.03 1.43 28.55
CA PRO A 452 -1.26 0.27 28.10
C PRO A 452 -0.34 -0.28 29.19
N GLY A 453 -0.27 -1.61 29.32
CA GLY A 453 0.55 -2.27 30.34
C GLY A 453 -0.10 -2.34 31.76
N ALA A 454 -1.35 -1.93 31.90
CA ALA A 454 -2.07 -2.07 33.17
C ALA A 454 -2.19 -3.55 33.58
N SER A 455 -2.07 -3.82 34.88
CA SER A 455 -2.25 -5.16 35.44
C SER A 455 -3.71 -5.62 35.31
N MET A 456 -3.93 -6.94 35.29
CA MET A 456 -5.28 -7.49 35.24
C MET A 456 -6.15 -7.02 36.42
N ALA A 457 -5.55 -6.89 37.61
CA ALA A 457 -6.24 -6.37 38.79
C ALA A 457 -6.72 -4.91 38.59
N ALA A 458 -5.92 -4.05 37.94
CA ALA A 458 -6.33 -2.68 37.61
C ALA A 458 -7.45 -2.66 36.56
N ILE A 459 -7.41 -3.54 35.56
CA ILE A 459 -8.46 -3.69 34.55
C ILE A 459 -9.79 -4.13 35.21
N GLU A 460 -9.74 -5.11 36.11
CA GLU A 460 -10.91 -5.58 36.85
C GLU A 460 -11.48 -4.47 37.76
N GLN A 461 -10.63 -3.73 38.45
CA GLN A 461 -11.04 -2.61 39.28
C GLN A 461 -11.76 -1.53 38.46
N ALA A 462 -11.20 -1.16 37.32
CA ALA A 462 -11.84 -0.21 36.39
C ALA A 462 -13.18 -0.72 35.87
N ALA A 463 -13.27 -2.02 35.56
CA ALA A 463 -14.52 -2.65 35.15
C ALA A 463 -15.59 -2.68 36.27
N ARG A 464 -15.18 -2.88 37.54
CA ARG A 464 -16.10 -2.79 38.70
C ARG A 464 -16.64 -1.37 38.87
N LEU A 465 -15.78 -0.35 38.79
CA LEU A 465 -16.19 1.04 38.87
C LEU A 465 -17.16 1.45 37.76
N ALA A 466 -17.02 0.85 36.58
CA ALA A 466 -17.88 1.06 35.42
C ALA A 466 -19.14 0.17 35.40
N ASN A 467 -19.42 -0.62 36.44
CA ASN A 467 -20.48 -1.62 36.48
C ASN A 467 -20.41 -2.63 35.32
N ALA A 468 -19.19 -2.93 34.82
CA ALA A 468 -18.95 -3.85 33.70
C ALA A 468 -18.53 -5.25 34.15
N HIS A 469 -17.96 -5.42 35.34
CA HIS A 469 -17.35 -6.65 35.83
C HIS A 469 -18.32 -7.84 35.78
N ASP A 470 -19.54 -7.68 36.30
CA ASP A 470 -20.49 -8.77 36.47
C ASP A 470 -20.98 -9.34 35.12
N PHE A 471 -21.26 -8.50 34.13
CA PHE A 471 -21.62 -9.02 32.81
C PHE A 471 -20.42 -9.65 32.10
N ILE A 472 -19.20 -9.13 32.30
CA ILE A 472 -17.97 -9.72 31.71
C ILE A 472 -17.77 -11.14 32.24
N LEU A 473 -17.96 -11.38 33.55
CA LEU A 473 -17.82 -12.72 34.15
C LEU A 473 -18.89 -13.70 33.66
N ARG A 474 -20.07 -13.23 33.26
CA ARG A 474 -21.12 -14.08 32.68
C ARG A 474 -20.80 -14.59 31.28
N LEU A 475 -19.85 -13.96 30.59
CA LEU A 475 -19.42 -14.39 29.25
C LEU A 475 -18.54 -15.65 29.34
N PRO A 476 -18.61 -16.57 28.38
CA PRO A 476 -17.91 -17.87 28.46
C PRO A 476 -16.40 -17.78 28.65
N LYS A 477 -15.78 -16.70 28.18
CA LYS A 477 -14.31 -16.44 28.28
C LYS A 477 -13.99 -15.25 29.17
N GLY A 478 -14.98 -14.71 29.92
CA GLY A 478 -14.78 -13.54 30.77
C GLY A 478 -14.06 -12.40 30.03
N TYR A 479 -13.02 -11.86 30.65
CA TYR A 479 -12.17 -10.80 30.07
C TYR A 479 -11.44 -11.20 28.79
N GLY A 480 -11.25 -12.50 28.51
CA GLY A 480 -10.67 -13.03 27.26
C GLY A 480 -11.68 -13.12 26.11
N THR A 481 -12.92 -12.64 26.27
CA THR A 481 -13.94 -12.67 25.22
C THR A 481 -13.62 -11.67 24.12
N LEU A 482 -13.59 -12.14 22.85
CA LEU A 482 -13.46 -11.30 21.65
C LEU A 482 -14.79 -10.63 21.33
N VAL A 483 -14.80 -9.30 21.25
CA VAL A 483 -16.01 -8.48 21.12
C VAL A 483 -16.59 -8.40 19.70
N GLY A 484 -15.91 -8.98 18.69
CA GLY A 484 -16.33 -8.86 17.29
C GLY A 484 -15.93 -7.50 16.67
N GLU A 485 -16.25 -7.33 15.39
CA GLU A 485 -16.01 -6.07 14.71
C GLU A 485 -16.88 -4.97 15.34
N ARG A 486 -16.25 -3.84 15.72
CA ARG A 486 -16.89 -2.69 16.40
C ARG A 486 -17.68 -3.06 17.67
N GLY A 487 -17.46 -4.26 18.25
CA GLY A 487 -18.17 -4.69 19.45
C GLY A 487 -19.59 -5.23 19.18
N VAL A 488 -19.88 -5.71 17.97
CA VAL A 488 -21.21 -6.17 17.54
C VAL A 488 -21.80 -7.30 18.43
N LYS A 489 -20.95 -8.02 19.16
CA LYS A 489 -21.36 -9.12 20.06
C LYS A 489 -21.87 -8.63 21.42
N LEU A 490 -21.78 -7.34 21.71
CA LEU A 490 -22.21 -6.71 22.94
C LEU A 490 -23.45 -5.86 22.71
N SER A 491 -24.33 -5.76 23.71
CA SER A 491 -25.41 -4.78 23.72
C SER A 491 -24.89 -3.33 23.75
N GLY A 492 -25.73 -2.36 23.44
CA GLY A 492 -25.35 -0.94 23.52
C GLY A 492 -24.83 -0.55 24.90
N GLY A 493 -25.56 -0.95 25.96
CA GLY A 493 -25.19 -0.68 27.35
C GLY A 493 -23.92 -1.38 27.80
N GLU A 494 -23.65 -2.61 27.33
CA GLU A 494 -22.39 -3.30 27.61
C GLU A 494 -21.19 -2.60 26.93
N ARG A 495 -21.34 -2.18 25.67
CA ARG A 495 -20.28 -1.37 25.00
C ARG A 495 -19.99 -0.09 25.76
N GLN A 496 -21.04 0.61 26.23
CA GLN A 496 -20.90 1.85 26.98
C GLN A 496 -20.15 1.63 28.29
N ARG A 497 -20.49 0.56 29.05
CA ARG A 497 -19.78 0.24 30.29
C ARG A 497 -18.32 -0.14 30.06
N VAL A 498 -18.00 -0.81 28.95
CA VAL A 498 -16.59 -1.07 28.56
C VAL A 498 -15.85 0.24 28.26
N ALA A 499 -16.49 1.20 27.58
CA ALA A 499 -15.90 2.52 27.32
C ALA A 499 -15.69 3.33 28.62
N LEU A 500 -16.63 3.25 29.55
CA LEU A 500 -16.47 3.85 30.90
C LEU A 500 -15.31 3.18 31.67
N ALA A 501 -15.19 1.84 31.62
CA ALA A 501 -14.05 1.15 32.22
C ALA A 501 -12.71 1.60 31.64
N ARG A 502 -12.64 1.84 30.33
CA ARG A 502 -11.47 2.43 29.65
C ARG A 502 -11.15 3.82 30.19
N ALA A 503 -12.16 4.67 30.39
CA ALA A 503 -11.99 6.01 30.94
C ALA A 503 -11.58 5.99 32.42
N PHE A 504 -12.11 5.07 33.24
CA PHE A 504 -11.64 4.87 34.62
C PHE A 504 -10.19 4.44 34.67
N LEU A 505 -9.77 3.54 33.80
CA LEU A 505 -8.40 3.04 33.78
C LEU A 505 -7.41 4.10 33.28
N ALA A 506 -7.83 4.99 32.37
CA ALA A 506 -7.04 6.10 31.87
C ALA A 506 -6.73 7.12 32.99
N ASP A 507 -7.64 7.30 33.94
CA ASP A 507 -7.51 8.17 35.12
C ASP A 507 -7.07 9.60 34.78
N ALA A 508 -7.65 10.18 33.74
CA ALA A 508 -7.29 11.49 33.21
C ALA A 508 -7.96 12.63 34.02
N PRO A 509 -7.26 13.79 34.24
CA PRO A 509 -7.81 14.95 34.95
C PRO A 509 -8.94 15.67 34.21
N VAL A 510 -8.98 15.58 32.87
CA VAL A 510 -10.05 16.14 32.04
C VAL A 510 -10.89 15.00 31.44
N LEU A 511 -12.20 15.13 31.57
CA LEU A 511 -13.18 14.13 31.11
C LEU A 511 -14.14 14.78 30.11
N ILE A 512 -14.37 14.09 29.00
CA ILE A 512 -15.38 14.45 27.99
C ILE A 512 -16.39 13.33 27.89
N LEU A 513 -17.67 13.65 28.09
CA LEU A 513 -18.79 12.70 27.99
C LEU A 513 -19.72 13.19 26.88
N ASP A 514 -19.85 12.39 25.81
CA ASP A 514 -20.72 12.69 24.69
C ASP A 514 -21.95 11.77 24.78
N GLU A 515 -23.08 12.28 25.22
CA GLU A 515 -24.44 11.67 25.31
C GLU A 515 -24.45 10.14 25.57
N ALA A 516 -23.93 9.71 26.69
CA ALA A 516 -23.70 8.28 26.97
C ALA A 516 -24.98 7.43 27.23
N THR A 517 -26.20 7.98 27.16
CA THR A 517 -27.43 7.28 27.58
C THR A 517 -28.53 7.22 26.53
N SER A 518 -28.34 7.72 25.30
CA SER A 518 -29.34 7.63 24.25
C SER A 518 -29.51 6.21 23.72
N SER A 519 -30.75 5.69 23.72
CA SER A 519 -31.15 4.39 23.13
C SER A 519 -30.84 3.14 23.99
N LEU A 520 -30.82 3.26 25.33
CA LEU A 520 -30.58 2.15 26.25
C LEU A 520 -31.85 1.72 27.01
N ASP A 521 -31.88 0.49 27.47
CA ASP A 521 -32.86 0.00 28.42
C ASP A 521 -32.67 0.66 29.80
N SER A 522 -33.77 0.84 30.56
CA SER A 522 -33.78 1.58 31.83
C SER A 522 -32.82 1.01 32.88
N GLU A 523 -32.56 -0.29 32.92
CA GLU A 523 -31.62 -0.92 33.84
C GLU A 523 -30.17 -0.56 33.49
N SER A 524 -29.81 -0.68 32.23
CA SER A 524 -28.47 -0.30 31.72
C SER A 524 -28.23 1.20 31.89
N GLU A 525 -29.24 2.03 31.68
CA GLU A 525 -29.14 3.49 31.84
C GLU A 525 -28.79 3.87 33.29
N GLY A 526 -29.47 3.27 34.29
CA GLY A 526 -29.14 3.53 35.70
C GLY A 526 -27.72 3.13 36.09
N LEU A 527 -27.23 1.97 35.61
CA LEU A 527 -25.85 1.52 35.85
C LEU A 527 -24.81 2.43 35.21
N ILE A 528 -25.06 2.93 34.00
CA ILE A 528 -24.19 3.85 33.28
C ILE A 528 -24.16 5.19 33.96
N GLN A 529 -25.31 5.75 34.38
CA GLN A 529 -25.41 7.02 35.05
C GLN A 529 -24.62 7.01 36.38
N GLN A 530 -24.77 5.96 37.20
CA GLN A 530 -24.00 5.77 38.43
C GLN A 530 -22.47 5.73 38.15
N ALA A 531 -22.06 5.03 37.09
CA ALA A 531 -20.66 4.95 36.70
C ALA A 531 -20.14 6.32 36.25
N MET A 532 -20.91 7.08 35.47
CA MET A 532 -20.57 8.43 35.03
C MET A 532 -20.41 9.40 36.22
N GLU A 533 -21.34 9.37 37.17
CA GLU A 533 -21.24 10.20 38.40
C GLU A 533 -19.98 9.91 39.20
N ARG A 534 -19.60 8.62 39.34
CA ARG A 534 -18.34 8.23 39.99
C ARG A 534 -17.14 8.71 39.19
N LEU A 535 -17.19 8.60 37.86
CA LEU A 535 -16.09 8.98 36.96
C LEU A 535 -15.84 10.50 36.97
N MET A 536 -16.87 11.32 37.10
CA MET A 536 -16.77 12.78 37.13
C MET A 536 -16.23 13.34 38.47
N LYS A 537 -16.18 12.54 39.55
CA LYS A 537 -15.70 13.03 40.86
C LYS A 537 -14.22 13.45 40.77
N GLY A 538 -13.94 14.70 41.16
CA GLY A 538 -12.59 15.26 41.25
C GLY A 538 -11.95 15.57 39.90
N ARG A 539 -12.72 15.55 38.77
CA ARG A 539 -12.23 15.84 37.44
C ARG A 539 -12.97 17.00 36.79
N THR A 540 -12.27 17.76 35.97
CA THR A 540 -12.93 18.74 35.10
C THR A 540 -13.68 17.98 34.03
N SER A 541 -15.00 18.15 33.96
CA SER A 541 -15.87 17.33 33.14
C SER A 541 -16.70 18.18 32.16
N ILE A 542 -16.62 17.85 30.87
CA ILE A 542 -17.43 18.46 29.82
C ILE A 542 -18.44 17.42 29.35
N VAL A 543 -19.72 17.70 29.53
CA VAL A 543 -20.82 16.81 29.17
C VAL A 543 -21.60 17.42 28.01
N ILE A 544 -21.67 16.73 26.85
CA ILE A 544 -22.55 17.14 25.74
C ILE A 544 -23.94 16.54 26.05
N ALA A 545 -24.91 17.41 26.31
CA ALA A 545 -26.29 17.02 26.58
C ALA A 545 -27.15 17.22 25.33
N HIS A 546 -27.81 16.16 24.87
CA HIS A 546 -28.83 16.19 23.81
C HIS A 546 -30.25 16.14 24.36
N ARG A 547 -30.43 15.73 25.63
CA ARG A 547 -31.71 15.74 26.34
C ARG A 547 -31.60 16.62 27.58
N LEU A 548 -32.51 17.58 27.66
CA LEU A 548 -32.74 18.43 28.82
C LEU A 548 -33.83 17.79 29.73
N SER A 549 -33.61 16.58 30.21
CA SER A 549 -34.52 15.96 31.18
C SER A 549 -33.72 15.37 32.33
#